data_7ee3aff919b0cff08349b9dd2bec87cb
#
_entry.id   7ee3aff919b0cff08349b9dd2bec87cb
#
_cell.length_a   1.000
_cell.length_b   1.000
_cell.length_c   1.000
_cell.angle_alpha   90.00
_cell.angle_beta   90.00
_cell.angle_gamma   90.00
#
_symmetry.space_group_name_H-M   'P 1'
#
loop_
_entity.id
_entity.type
_entity.pdbx_description
1 polymer ?
#
loop_
_entity_poly.entity_id
_entity_poly.type
_entity_poly.pdbx_seq_one_letter_code
_entity_poly.pdbx_strand_id
1 'polypeptide(L)'
;MFESLAWTGLLAFAAVCGAATTASPSAIAHSYSLTTSTHLPFPTASLSNSDTKSYLTSSWPIYDKTIDDAEDISFVTDPFPSGASDSKSPVLRVTYGKGSYSEGGGGAQFTALWNPSGNEKFQSMLVTYEVAFDTDFDWVKGGKLPGIRGGPKENGCSGGNAADGSNCFTSRVMWRTGGAGEVYSYFLTPDKLCDNKNFECHSDGYGTSIDRGSFSFVAGQWNRVTMLVRLNNPLDTANGQVALYHNNVEAINQDILQYRNSDDVYISGFFFSDIRFAGGDSSYATPTEVHSYFRNIEMWGSTKAA
;
A
#
# COMPACT_ATOMS: atom_id res chain seq x y z
N MET A 1 -61.64 -33.42 -30.54
CA MET A 1 -60.23 -33.66 -30.37
C MET A 1 -59.55 -32.30 -30.68
N PHE A 2 -59.24 -31.50 -29.64
CA PHE A 2 -58.49 -30.24 -29.77
C PHE A 2 -57.15 -30.43 -29.08
N GLU A 3 -56.07 -30.40 -29.85
CA GLU A 3 -54.71 -30.42 -29.35
C GLU A 3 -54.32 -28.98 -28.99
N SER A 4 -53.90 -28.80 -27.76
CA SER A 4 -53.38 -27.53 -27.24
C SER A 4 -51.86 -27.57 -27.35
N LEU A 5 -51.29 -26.69 -28.21
CA LEU A 5 -49.86 -26.43 -28.26
C LEU A 5 -49.48 -25.43 -27.12
N ALA A 6 -48.68 -25.93 -26.16
CA ALA A 6 -48.07 -25.11 -25.16
C ALA A 6 -46.75 -24.50 -25.73
N TRP A 7 -46.66 -23.18 -25.83
CA TRP A 7 -45.43 -22.44 -26.13
C TRP A 7 -44.66 -22.23 -24.83
N THR A 8 -43.54 -22.88 -24.66
CA THR A 8 -42.56 -22.57 -23.61
C THR A 8 -41.61 -21.51 -24.12
N GLY A 9 -41.85 -20.27 -23.71
CA GLY A 9 -40.93 -19.16 -23.96
C GLY A 9 -39.69 -19.27 -23.08
N LEU A 10 -38.51 -19.46 -23.69
CA LEU A 10 -37.21 -19.42 -23.04
C LEU A 10 -36.81 -17.93 -22.85
N LEU A 11 -36.89 -17.43 -21.64
CA LEU A 11 -36.36 -16.12 -21.28
C LEU A 11 -34.83 -16.25 -21.12
N ALA A 12 -34.10 -15.78 -22.12
CA ALA A 12 -32.65 -15.61 -22.01
C ALA A 12 -32.33 -14.36 -21.16
N PHE A 13 -31.88 -14.58 -19.94
CA PHE A 13 -31.26 -13.51 -19.13
C PHE A 13 -29.88 -13.22 -19.72
N ALA A 14 -29.73 -12.11 -20.42
CA ALA A 14 -28.44 -11.55 -20.76
C ALA A 14 -27.85 -10.94 -19.47
N ALA A 15 -26.86 -11.61 -18.88
CA ALA A 15 -26.02 -11.02 -17.83
C ALA A 15 -25.22 -9.86 -18.46
N VAL A 16 -25.59 -8.63 -18.15
CA VAL A 16 -24.77 -7.46 -18.46
C VAL A 16 -23.57 -7.52 -17.52
N CYS A 17 -22.47 -8.07 -18.00
CA CYS A 17 -21.18 -7.99 -17.33
C CYS A 17 -20.71 -6.53 -17.53
N GLY A 18 -21.00 -5.66 -16.54
CA GLY A 18 -20.45 -4.30 -16.53
C GLY A 18 -18.93 -4.42 -16.46
N ALA A 19 -18.22 -3.95 -17.48
CA ALA A 19 -16.77 -3.84 -17.42
C ALA A 19 -16.40 -2.91 -16.25
N ALA A 20 -15.57 -3.38 -15.33
CA ALA A 20 -15.03 -2.53 -14.27
C ALA A 20 -14.31 -1.35 -14.91
N THR A 21 -14.68 -0.14 -14.53
CA THR A 21 -14.03 1.08 -15.03
C THR A 21 -12.61 1.14 -14.49
N THR A 22 -11.63 1.09 -15.39
CA THR A 22 -10.23 1.27 -15.03
C THR A 22 -9.87 2.74 -15.07
N ALA A 23 -9.19 3.24 -14.02
CA ALA A 23 -8.73 4.62 -13.96
C ALA A 23 -7.21 4.67 -13.73
N SER A 24 -6.49 5.48 -14.54
CA SER A 24 -5.06 5.68 -14.29
C SER A 24 -4.82 6.41 -12.97
N PRO A 25 -3.63 6.25 -12.34
CA PRO A 25 -3.31 6.97 -11.10
C PRO A 25 -3.50 8.49 -11.21
N SER A 26 -3.11 9.09 -12.32
CA SER A 26 -3.31 10.53 -12.57
C SER A 26 -4.79 10.92 -12.69
N ALA A 27 -5.62 10.07 -13.31
CA ALA A 27 -7.06 10.31 -13.40
C ALA A 27 -7.72 10.20 -12.02
N ILE A 28 -7.30 9.23 -11.20
CA ILE A 28 -7.73 9.11 -9.81
C ILE A 28 -7.32 10.35 -9.01
N ALA A 29 -6.05 10.77 -9.09
CA ALA A 29 -5.56 11.97 -8.41
C ALA A 29 -6.37 13.20 -8.79
N HIS A 30 -6.68 13.38 -10.08
CA HIS A 30 -7.49 14.48 -10.58
C HIS A 30 -8.94 14.44 -10.02
N SER A 31 -9.57 13.26 -9.95
CA SER A 31 -10.93 13.12 -9.41
C SER A 31 -11.02 13.51 -7.93
N TYR A 32 -9.94 13.36 -7.18
CA TYR A 32 -9.82 13.81 -5.78
C TYR A 32 -9.20 15.20 -5.62
N SER A 33 -9.03 15.96 -6.71
CA SER A 33 -8.47 17.32 -6.70
C SER A 33 -7.05 17.40 -6.08
N LEU A 34 -6.24 16.38 -6.26
CA LEU A 34 -4.84 16.38 -5.86
C LEU A 34 -4.02 17.15 -6.89
N THR A 35 -3.54 18.33 -6.53
CA THR A 35 -3.00 19.33 -7.49
C THR A 35 -1.49 19.36 -7.57
N THR A 36 -0.81 18.73 -6.63
CA THR A 36 0.66 18.69 -6.56
C THR A 36 1.12 17.25 -6.73
N SER A 37 2.20 17.03 -7.48
CA SER A 37 2.76 15.69 -7.68
C SER A 37 4.28 15.66 -7.59
N THR A 38 4.81 14.50 -7.27
CA THR A 38 6.23 14.18 -7.28
C THR A 38 6.46 12.71 -7.60
N HIS A 39 7.69 12.33 -7.92
CA HIS A 39 8.10 10.95 -8.11
C HIS A 39 9.43 10.69 -7.42
N LEU A 40 9.69 9.45 -7.08
CA LEU A 40 10.99 9.01 -6.58
C LEU A 40 11.86 8.53 -7.75
N PRO A 41 13.03 9.18 -8.00
CA PRO A 41 13.86 8.84 -9.14
C PRO A 41 14.53 7.47 -8.97
N PHE A 42 14.69 6.75 -10.09
CA PHE A 42 15.41 5.49 -10.15
C PHE A 42 16.75 5.66 -10.86
N PRO A 43 17.80 4.89 -10.51
CA PRO A 43 19.09 5.00 -11.17
C PRO A 43 19.02 4.49 -12.61
N THR A 44 20.01 4.84 -13.42
CA THR A 44 20.11 4.40 -14.82
C THR A 44 20.86 3.07 -15.00
N ALA A 45 21.49 2.55 -13.93
CA ALA A 45 22.23 1.29 -13.91
C ALA A 45 21.94 0.54 -12.59
N SER A 46 22.11 -0.79 -12.61
CA SER A 46 22.03 -1.62 -11.42
C SER A 46 23.07 -1.20 -10.38
N LEU A 47 22.72 -1.30 -9.10
CA LEU A 47 23.55 -0.88 -7.97
C LEU A 47 23.62 -2.02 -6.95
N SER A 48 24.79 -2.19 -6.33
CA SER A 48 24.98 -3.07 -5.18
C SER A 48 24.16 -2.59 -3.98
N ASN A 49 24.05 -3.38 -2.91
CA ASN A 49 23.33 -2.99 -1.69
C ASN A 49 23.90 -1.68 -1.09
N SER A 50 25.23 -1.58 -0.95
CA SER A 50 25.89 -0.38 -0.41
C SER A 50 25.68 0.86 -1.28
N ASP A 51 25.74 0.70 -2.62
CA ASP A 51 25.53 1.79 -3.56
C ASP A 51 24.04 2.17 -3.62
N THR A 52 23.14 1.20 -3.48
CA THR A 52 21.70 1.44 -3.36
C THR A 52 21.37 2.28 -2.14
N LYS A 53 21.89 1.94 -0.95
CA LYS A 53 21.72 2.76 0.25
C LYS A 53 22.22 4.19 0.01
N SER A 54 23.40 4.35 -0.57
CA SER A 54 23.99 5.67 -0.87
C SER A 54 23.14 6.45 -1.87
N TYR A 55 22.64 5.79 -2.92
CA TYR A 55 21.74 6.40 -3.90
C TYR A 55 20.42 6.85 -3.25
N LEU A 56 19.75 5.99 -2.52
CA LEU A 56 18.47 6.30 -1.89
C LEU A 56 18.60 7.47 -0.92
N THR A 57 19.60 7.46 -0.03
CA THR A 57 19.80 8.53 0.96
C THR A 57 20.28 9.87 0.37
N SER A 58 20.75 9.88 -0.87
CA SER A 58 21.15 11.11 -1.59
C SER A 58 20.06 11.62 -2.55
N SER A 59 19.24 10.73 -3.12
CA SER A 59 18.31 11.07 -4.20
C SER A 59 16.83 11.07 -3.77
N TRP A 60 16.50 10.32 -2.72
CA TRP A 60 15.17 10.29 -2.14
C TRP A 60 15.15 11.10 -0.83
N PRO A 61 14.04 11.76 -0.48
CA PRO A 61 13.95 12.56 0.76
C PRO A 61 13.73 11.66 1.98
N ILE A 62 14.67 10.73 2.21
CA ILE A 62 14.57 9.76 3.30
C ILE A 62 14.77 10.46 4.64
N TYR A 63 13.81 10.25 5.56
CA TYR A 63 13.83 10.76 6.91
C TYR A 63 15.10 10.28 7.64
N ASP A 64 15.84 11.23 8.20
CA ASP A 64 17.10 11.02 8.94
C ASP A 64 18.12 10.13 8.20
N LYS A 65 17.96 9.95 6.88
CA LYS A 65 18.78 9.08 6.03
C LYS A 65 18.90 7.63 6.56
N THR A 66 17.89 7.21 7.33
CA THR A 66 17.84 5.88 7.94
C THR A 66 17.06 4.92 7.05
N ILE A 67 17.64 3.77 6.78
CA ILE A 67 17.03 2.63 6.10
C ILE A 67 17.31 1.40 6.95
N ASP A 68 16.25 0.82 7.50
CA ASP A 68 16.33 -0.43 8.24
C ASP A 68 16.58 -1.58 7.24
N ASP A 69 17.48 -2.49 7.59
CA ASP A 69 17.86 -3.67 6.77
C ASP A 69 18.32 -3.27 5.33
N ALA A 70 19.14 -2.22 5.23
CA ALA A 70 19.61 -1.69 3.95
C ALA A 70 20.47 -2.70 3.14
N GLU A 71 20.97 -3.75 3.76
CA GLU A 71 21.67 -4.87 3.14
C GLU A 71 20.74 -5.76 2.30
N ASP A 72 19.43 -5.69 2.51
CA ASP A 72 18.47 -6.50 1.78
C ASP A 72 17.92 -5.81 0.51
N ILE A 73 18.35 -4.58 0.21
CA ILE A 73 17.91 -3.85 -0.97
C ILE A 73 19.02 -3.64 -2.00
N SER A 74 18.66 -3.73 -3.27
CA SER A 74 19.57 -3.43 -4.39
C SER A 74 18.78 -2.98 -5.62
N PHE A 75 19.40 -2.21 -6.53
CA PHE A 75 18.81 -1.95 -7.84
C PHE A 75 19.32 -2.98 -8.85
N VAL A 76 18.39 -3.70 -9.45
CA VAL A 76 18.68 -4.80 -10.38
C VAL A 76 17.97 -4.58 -11.71
N THR A 77 18.41 -5.29 -12.74
CA THR A 77 17.67 -5.37 -14.02
C THR A 77 16.27 -5.90 -13.76
N ASP A 78 15.26 -5.31 -14.43
CA ASP A 78 13.87 -5.76 -14.31
C ASP A 78 13.74 -7.26 -14.70
N PRO A 79 13.33 -8.15 -13.79
CA PRO A 79 13.16 -9.58 -14.09
C PRO A 79 11.90 -9.85 -14.92
N PHE A 80 10.98 -8.89 -15.04
CA PHE A 80 9.71 -9.02 -15.76
C PHE A 80 9.55 -7.90 -16.82
N PRO A 81 10.44 -7.84 -17.84
CA PRO A 81 10.51 -6.71 -18.77
C PRO A 81 9.29 -6.54 -19.67
N SER A 82 8.40 -7.54 -19.73
CA SER A 82 7.14 -7.49 -20.54
C SER A 82 5.99 -6.74 -19.86
N GLY A 83 6.23 -6.11 -18.72
CA GLY A 83 5.25 -5.28 -18.03
C GLY A 83 4.90 -4.01 -18.79
N ALA A 84 3.80 -3.37 -18.40
CA ALA A 84 3.21 -2.20 -19.07
C ALA A 84 4.09 -0.93 -19.12
N SER A 85 5.28 -0.95 -18.52
CA SER A 85 6.25 0.15 -18.55
C SER A 85 7.46 -0.27 -19.36
N ASP A 86 7.74 0.44 -20.45
CA ASP A 86 8.96 0.32 -21.26
C ASP A 86 10.22 0.85 -20.54
N SER A 87 10.18 0.96 -19.22
CA SER A 87 11.30 1.44 -18.45
C SER A 87 12.48 0.47 -18.56
N LYS A 88 13.56 0.94 -19.17
CA LYS A 88 14.87 0.25 -19.15
C LYS A 88 15.64 0.50 -17.86
N SER A 89 15.09 1.30 -16.94
CA SER A 89 15.70 1.60 -15.67
C SER A 89 15.67 0.36 -14.77
N PRO A 90 16.69 0.18 -13.94
CA PRO A 90 16.67 -0.85 -12.91
C PRO A 90 15.49 -0.71 -11.97
N VAL A 91 15.08 -1.80 -11.36
CA VAL A 91 14.03 -1.87 -10.35
C VAL A 91 14.64 -2.06 -8.98
N LEU A 92 14.01 -1.53 -7.93
CA LEU A 92 14.41 -1.75 -6.55
C LEU A 92 13.98 -3.17 -6.15
N ARG A 93 14.96 -4.04 -5.88
CA ARG A 93 14.74 -5.39 -5.36
C ARG A 93 14.85 -5.37 -3.84
N VAL A 94 13.95 -6.07 -3.18
CA VAL A 94 14.00 -6.38 -1.75
C VAL A 94 14.17 -7.89 -1.59
N THR A 95 15.12 -8.31 -0.76
CA THR A 95 15.44 -9.72 -0.51
C THR A 95 14.83 -10.16 0.81
N TYR A 96 14.20 -11.33 0.82
CA TYR A 96 13.76 -12.03 2.01
C TYR A 96 14.58 -13.33 2.12
N GLY A 97 15.57 -13.34 2.97
CA GLY A 97 16.41 -14.50 3.19
C GLY A 97 15.61 -15.69 3.72
N LYS A 98 16.04 -16.92 3.35
CA LYS A 98 15.40 -18.13 3.86
C LYS A 98 15.30 -18.12 5.39
N GLY A 99 14.11 -18.38 5.91
CA GLY A 99 13.82 -18.42 7.34
C GLY A 99 13.53 -17.04 7.95
N SER A 100 13.57 -15.95 7.17
CA SER A 100 13.26 -14.61 7.68
C SER A 100 11.77 -14.43 7.97
N TYR A 101 11.46 -13.76 9.07
CA TYR A 101 10.13 -13.31 9.46
C TYR A 101 10.27 -12.19 10.51
N SER A 102 9.27 -11.30 10.58
CA SER A 102 9.16 -10.17 11.53
C SER A 102 10.48 -9.50 11.94
N GLU A 103 11.15 -9.91 12.99
CA GLU A 103 12.36 -9.28 13.53
C GLU A 103 13.65 -10.02 13.13
N GLY A 104 13.55 -11.09 12.34
CA GLY A 104 14.66 -12.01 12.04
C GLY A 104 15.45 -11.76 10.75
N GLY A 105 15.40 -10.60 10.07
CA GLY A 105 16.11 -10.30 8.82
C GLY A 105 15.22 -10.43 7.56
N GLY A 106 15.57 -9.72 6.49
CA GLY A 106 14.85 -9.67 5.21
C GLY A 106 13.76 -8.61 5.13
N GLY A 107 13.73 -7.91 4.03
CA GLY A 107 12.89 -6.73 3.82
C GLY A 107 13.64 -5.43 4.06
N ALA A 108 12.97 -4.30 3.93
CA ALA A 108 13.52 -2.99 4.24
C ALA A 108 12.45 -2.02 4.68
N GLN A 109 12.83 -1.04 5.52
CA GLN A 109 11.90 0.00 5.96
C GLN A 109 12.56 1.36 5.98
N PHE A 110 11.85 2.36 5.46
CA PHE A 110 12.20 3.77 5.55
C PHE A 110 11.01 4.67 5.23
N THR A 111 11.10 5.95 5.59
CA THR A 111 10.11 6.96 5.21
C THR A 111 10.74 7.93 4.22
N ALA A 112 10.09 8.12 3.07
CA ALA A 112 10.41 9.21 2.16
C ALA A 112 9.42 10.36 2.41
N LEU A 113 9.94 11.46 3.01
CA LEU A 113 9.13 12.61 3.36
C LEU A 113 8.79 13.43 2.10
N TRP A 114 7.57 13.90 2.05
CA TRP A 114 7.15 14.85 1.04
C TRP A 114 6.15 15.82 1.64
N ASN A 115 6.55 17.07 1.71
CA ASN A 115 5.74 18.16 2.24
C ASN A 115 5.45 19.18 1.13
N PRO A 116 4.32 19.87 1.16
CA PRO A 116 4.05 20.97 0.26
C PRO A 116 5.01 22.13 0.54
N SER A 117 5.12 23.05 -0.40
CA SER A 117 5.92 24.27 -0.22
C SER A 117 5.31 25.16 0.87
N GLY A 118 6.17 25.85 1.61
CA GLY A 118 5.77 26.70 2.74
C GLY A 118 5.49 25.91 4.02
N ASN A 119 4.58 26.42 4.85
CA ASN A 119 4.17 25.78 6.11
C ASN A 119 2.86 24.99 5.98
N GLU A 120 2.43 24.73 4.76
CA GLU A 120 1.21 23.96 4.52
C GLU A 120 1.41 22.47 4.84
N LYS A 121 0.32 21.77 5.11
CA LYS A 121 0.30 20.34 5.46
C LYS A 121 -0.63 19.61 4.54
N PHE A 122 -0.21 18.48 3.95
CA PHE A 122 -1.09 17.64 3.15
C PHE A 122 -2.22 17.06 4.00
N GLN A 123 -3.44 17.20 3.48
CA GLN A 123 -4.67 16.63 4.04
C GLN A 123 -5.12 15.39 3.29
N SER A 124 -4.67 15.26 2.05
CA SER A 124 -4.94 14.10 1.19
C SER A 124 -3.69 13.76 0.40
N MET A 125 -3.43 12.47 0.23
CA MET A 125 -2.32 11.97 -0.59
C MET A 125 -2.73 10.69 -1.29
N LEU A 126 -2.29 10.57 -2.54
CA LEU A 126 -2.33 9.36 -3.33
C LEU A 126 -0.90 8.93 -3.62
N VAL A 127 -0.60 7.67 -3.42
CA VAL A 127 0.65 7.05 -3.84
C VAL A 127 0.34 5.94 -4.85
N THR A 128 1.13 5.84 -5.89
CA THR A 128 1.13 4.69 -6.79
C THR A 128 2.52 4.10 -6.89
N TYR A 129 2.59 2.79 -7.02
CA TYR A 129 3.79 2.04 -7.36
C TYR A 129 3.42 0.73 -8.06
N GLU A 130 4.39 0.13 -8.72
CA GLU A 130 4.26 -1.22 -9.22
C GLU A 130 5.13 -2.14 -8.38
N VAL A 131 4.58 -3.29 -8.00
CA VAL A 131 5.28 -4.36 -7.25
C VAL A 131 5.18 -5.67 -8.02
N ALA A 132 6.30 -6.39 -8.09
CA ALA A 132 6.34 -7.76 -8.60
C ALA A 132 6.96 -8.68 -7.55
N PHE A 133 6.69 -9.95 -7.64
CA PHE A 133 7.20 -11.00 -6.78
C PHE A 133 7.80 -12.10 -7.66
N ASP A 134 8.79 -12.83 -7.14
CA ASP A 134 9.33 -13.99 -7.85
C ASP A 134 8.20 -14.92 -8.33
N THR A 135 8.43 -15.62 -9.43
CA THR A 135 7.38 -16.48 -10.03
C THR A 135 6.90 -17.58 -9.07
N ASP A 136 7.78 -18.05 -8.21
CA ASP A 136 7.56 -19.09 -7.20
C ASP A 136 7.43 -18.54 -5.78
N PHE A 137 7.06 -17.25 -5.64
CA PHE A 137 6.91 -16.58 -4.36
C PHE A 137 5.91 -17.29 -3.45
N ASP A 138 6.42 -17.85 -2.34
CA ASP A 138 5.56 -18.43 -1.30
C ASP A 138 5.02 -17.31 -0.39
N TRP A 139 3.72 -17.05 -0.46
CA TRP A 139 3.04 -16.03 0.34
C TRP A 139 3.03 -16.31 1.83
N VAL A 140 3.24 -17.55 2.25
CA VAL A 140 3.14 -18.03 3.63
C VAL A 140 1.85 -17.53 4.29
N LYS A 141 1.95 -16.71 5.33
CA LYS A 141 0.80 -16.15 6.06
C LYS A 141 0.58 -14.65 5.87
N GLY A 142 1.55 -13.97 5.23
CA GLY A 142 1.42 -12.55 4.94
C GLY A 142 2.67 -11.72 5.17
N GLY A 143 2.68 -10.53 4.60
CA GLY A 143 3.74 -9.53 4.72
C GLY A 143 3.24 -8.14 4.42
N LYS A 144 4.07 -7.15 4.65
CA LYS A 144 3.74 -5.73 4.49
C LYS A 144 4.31 -5.19 3.20
N LEU A 145 3.61 -4.25 2.60
CA LEU A 145 4.01 -3.48 1.43
C LEU A 145 3.90 -1.98 1.74
N PRO A 146 4.52 -1.12 0.92
CA PRO A 146 4.51 0.32 1.11
C PRO A 146 3.12 0.94 1.19
N GLY A 147 3.04 2.12 1.81
CA GLY A 147 1.84 2.92 1.91
C GLY A 147 2.11 4.36 2.30
N ILE A 148 1.18 4.97 3.02
CA ILE A 148 1.19 6.37 3.41
C ILE A 148 1.27 6.47 4.92
N ARG A 149 2.00 7.48 5.40
CA ARG A 149 2.05 7.82 6.81
C ARG A 149 1.89 9.30 7.07
N GLY A 150 1.63 9.62 8.33
CA GLY A 150 1.58 11.00 8.79
C GLY A 150 1.70 11.15 10.29
N GLY A 151 1.78 12.40 10.70
CA GLY A 151 1.91 12.83 12.08
C GLY A 151 3.33 13.10 12.52
N PRO A 152 3.51 13.76 13.70
CA PRO A 152 4.81 14.20 14.20
C PRO A 152 5.71 13.05 14.69
N LYS A 153 5.14 11.90 15.06
CA LYS A 153 5.90 10.76 15.61
C LYS A 153 6.37 9.84 14.49
N GLU A 154 7.57 10.08 13.96
CA GLU A 154 8.12 9.36 12.80
C GLU A 154 8.27 7.84 13.00
N ASN A 155 8.58 7.36 14.19
CA ASN A 155 8.76 5.94 14.49
C ASN A 155 7.53 5.32 15.19
N GLY A 156 6.35 5.94 15.05
CA GLY A 156 5.10 5.45 15.64
C GLY A 156 4.18 4.76 14.65
N CYS A 157 3.04 4.31 15.16
CA CYS A 157 1.94 3.72 14.37
C CYS A 157 2.38 2.53 13.49
N SER A 158 3.24 1.69 14.06
CA SER A 158 3.76 0.46 13.47
C SER A 158 4.25 -0.46 14.57
N GLY A 159 4.33 -1.77 14.34
CA GLY A 159 4.95 -2.73 15.25
C GLY A 159 4.31 -2.78 16.65
N GLY A 160 2.98 -2.66 16.76
CA GLY A 160 2.27 -2.65 18.05
C GLY A 160 2.21 -1.29 18.74
N ASN A 161 2.76 -0.23 18.13
CA ASN A 161 2.63 1.14 18.64
C ASN A 161 1.34 1.76 18.09
N ALA A 162 0.28 1.75 18.88
CA ALA A 162 -1.04 2.23 18.48
C ALA A 162 -1.05 3.74 18.12
N ALA A 163 -1.96 4.11 17.24
CA ALA A 163 -2.31 5.50 16.99
C ALA A 163 -3.25 6.01 18.08
N ASP A 164 -3.01 7.24 18.56
CA ASP A 164 -3.86 7.94 19.54
C ASP A 164 -4.58 9.16 18.93
N GLY A 165 -4.42 9.37 17.63
CA GLY A 165 -5.01 10.47 16.87
C GLY A 165 -4.26 11.80 16.99
N SER A 166 -3.27 11.91 17.88
CA SER A 166 -2.41 13.09 18.05
C SER A 166 -0.94 12.81 17.71
N ASN A 167 -0.55 11.55 17.64
CA ASN A 167 0.84 11.13 17.47
C ASN A 167 1.19 10.83 15.99
N CYS A 168 0.47 9.94 15.35
CA CYS A 168 0.72 9.47 13.98
C CYS A 168 -0.44 8.62 13.43
N PHE A 169 -0.35 8.29 12.15
CA PHE A 169 -1.09 7.20 11.52
C PHE A 169 -0.22 6.52 10.45
N THR A 170 -0.57 5.31 10.08
CA THR A 170 -0.05 4.66 8.86
C THR A 170 -1.17 3.89 8.17
N SER A 171 -1.19 3.92 6.84
CA SER A 171 -2.01 3.04 6.00
C SER A 171 -1.08 2.36 5.01
N ARG A 172 -0.98 1.05 5.10
CA ARG A 172 -0.09 0.22 4.27
C ARG A 172 -0.89 -0.85 3.58
N VAL A 173 -0.29 -1.45 2.57
CA VAL A 173 -0.83 -2.67 1.96
C VAL A 173 -0.23 -3.88 2.66
N MET A 174 -0.98 -4.97 2.74
CA MET A 174 -0.47 -6.27 3.14
C MET A 174 -0.92 -7.33 2.15
N TRP A 175 -0.06 -8.33 1.95
CA TRP A 175 -0.51 -9.60 1.40
C TRP A 175 -0.78 -10.60 2.52
N ARG A 176 -1.63 -11.57 2.24
CA ARG A 176 -1.94 -12.71 3.10
C ARG A 176 -1.71 -14.01 2.34
N THR A 177 -2.00 -15.13 2.93
CA THR A 177 -1.92 -16.45 2.29
C THR A 177 -2.52 -16.43 0.89
N GLY A 178 -1.81 -17.00 -0.08
CA GLY A 178 -2.26 -17.04 -1.48
C GLY A 178 -2.24 -15.70 -2.21
N GLY A 179 -1.57 -14.67 -1.65
CA GLY A 179 -1.48 -13.35 -2.26
C GLY A 179 -2.71 -12.45 -2.02
N ALA A 180 -3.66 -12.87 -1.17
CA ALA A 180 -4.83 -12.05 -0.85
C ALA A 180 -4.41 -10.69 -0.27
N GLY A 181 -4.93 -9.60 -0.83
CA GLY A 181 -4.54 -8.23 -0.47
C GLY A 181 -5.51 -7.57 0.51
N GLU A 182 -5.00 -6.62 1.27
CA GLU A 182 -5.77 -5.77 2.19
C GLU A 182 -5.08 -4.42 2.39
N VAL A 183 -5.80 -3.45 2.94
CA VAL A 183 -5.20 -2.30 3.59
C VAL A 183 -5.04 -2.62 5.08
N TYR A 184 -3.88 -2.24 5.64
CA TYR A 184 -3.56 -2.43 7.04
C TYR A 184 -3.16 -1.09 7.66
N SER A 185 -3.98 -0.58 8.57
CA SER A 185 -3.86 0.78 9.04
C SER A 185 -3.78 0.90 10.55
N TYR A 186 -2.97 1.86 11.01
CA TYR A 186 -2.95 2.37 12.37
C TYR A 186 -3.62 3.75 12.36
N PHE A 187 -4.76 3.86 13.01
CA PHE A 187 -5.55 5.09 13.14
C PHE A 187 -6.39 5.01 14.42
N LEU A 188 -7.05 6.10 14.80
CA LEU A 188 -8.04 6.03 15.86
C LEU A 188 -9.15 5.06 15.47
N THR A 189 -9.41 4.08 16.33
CA THR A 189 -10.50 3.13 16.10
C THR A 189 -11.75 3.63 16.82
N PRO A 190 -12.71 4.25 16.09
CA PRO A 190 -13.95 4.69 16.68
C PRO A 190 -14.74 3.52 17.28
N ASP A 191 -15.54 3.81 18.33
CA ASP A 191 -16.44 2.83 18.91
C ASP A 191 -17.30 2.16 17.82
N LYS A 192 -17.45 0.85 17.89
CA LYS A 192 -18.20 0.01 16.96
C LYS A 192 -17.65 -0.12 15.52
N LEU A 193 -16.53 0.49 15.18
CA LEU A 193 -15.93 0.24 13.86
C LEU A 193 -15.66 -1.26 13.66
N CYS A 194 -15.22 -1.93 14.71
CA CYS A 194 -14.89 -3.36 14.67
C CYS A 194 -16.11 -4.29 14.63
N ASP A 195 -17.32 -3.77 14.78
CA ASP A 195 -18.57 -4.48 14.53
C ASP A 195 -18.86 -4.61 13.02
N ASN A 196 -18.20 -3.81 12.20
CA ASN A 196 -18.30 -3.86 10.74
C ASN A 196 -17.35 -4.94 10.20
N LYS A 197 -17.93 -5.92 9.49
CA LYS A 197 -17.20 -7.07 8.91
C LYS A 197 -16.03 -6.72 7.99
N ASN A 198 -15.99 -5.49 7.48
CA ASN A 198 -14.91 -5.01 6.61
C ASN A 198 -13.64 -4.64 7.41
N PHE A 199 -13.73 -4.61 8.75
CA PHE A 199 -12.63 -4.25 9.64
C PHE A 199 -12.32 -5.39 10.60
N GLU A 200 -11.09 -5.87 10.57
CA GLU A 200 -10.57 -6.83 11.55
C GLU A 200 -9.60 -6.09 12.47
N CYS A 201 -10.10 -5.73 13.64
CA CYS A 201 -9.35 -4.97 14.64
C CYS A 201 -8.56 -5.89 15.57
N HIS A 202 -7.40 -5.42 16.02
CA HIS A 202 -6.56 -6.10 16.99
C HIS A 202 -6.55 -5.32 18.31
N SER A 203 -6.78 -6.01 19.43
CA SER A 203 -6.90 -5.42 20.78
C SER A 203 -5.56 -5.14 21.46
N ASP A 204 -4.45 -5.58 20.86
CA ASP A 204 -3.09 -5.57 21.42
C ASP A 204 -2.22 -4.40 20.92
N GLY A 205 -2.85 -3.37 20.35
CA GLY A 205 -2.17 -2.18 19.84
C GLY A 205 -1.64 -2.31 18.41
N TYR A 206 -1.90 -3.44 17.75
CA TYR A 206 -1.62 -3.60 16.32
C TYR A 206 -2.65 -2.89 15.45
N GLY A 207 -2.34 -2.73 14.18
CA GLY A 207 -3.23 -2.06 13.22
C GLY A 207 -4.48 -2.87 12.88
N THR A 208 -5.40 -2.22 12.18
CA THR A 208 -6.66 -2.79 11.72
C THR A 208 -6.53 -3.23 10.26
N SER A 209 -6.93 -4.47 9.95
CA SER A 209 -7.10 -4.95 8.59
C SER A 209 -8.41 -4.41 8.01
N ILE A 210 -8.37 -3.91 6.78
CA ILE A 210 -9.51 -3.31 6.08
C ILE A 210 -9.73 -4.07 4.78
N ASP A 211 -10.95 -4.59 4.58
CA ASP A 211 -11.38 -5.31 3.38
C ASP A 211 -10.41 -6.43 2.95
N ARG A 212 -10.01 -7.29 3.90
CA ARG A 212 -9.11 -8.41 3.63
C ARG A 212 -9.63 -9.33 2.54
N GLY A 213 -8.79 -9.57 1.51
CA GLY A 213 -9.11 -10.45 0.39
C GLY A 213 -9.91 -9.80 -0.74
N SER A 214 -10.06 -8.47 -0.75
CA SER A 214 -10.76 -7.74 -1.81
C SER A 214 -10.07 -7.83 -3.17
N PHE A 215 -8.79 -8.13 -3.18
CA PHE A 215 -8.00 -8.37 -4.39
C PHE A 215 -6.91 -9.40 -4.08
N SER A 216 -6.18 -9.82 -5.11
CA SER A 216 -5.04 -10.73 -4.93
C SER A 216 -3.88 -10.32 -5.81
N PHE A 217 -2.68 -10.35 -5.24
CA PHE A 217 -1.43 -10.23 -5.98
C PHE A 217 -1.16 -11.48 -6.80
N VAL A 218 -0.53 -11.31 -7.95
CA VAL A 218 -0.10 -12.40 -8.82
C VAL A 218 1.43 -12.38 -8.89
N ALA A 219 2.06 -13.50 -8.53
CA ALA A 219 3.51 -13.69 -8.63
C ALA A 219 3.95 -13.77 -10.10
N GLY A 220 5.22 -13.43 -10.39
CA GLY A 220 5.79 -13.49 -11.73
C GLY A 220 5.34 -12.38 -12.68
N GLN A 221 4.65 -11.36 -12.18
CA GLN A 221 4.22 -10.21 -12.98
C GLN A 221 4.12 -8.93 -12.15
N TRP A 222 4.06 -7.79 -12.82
CA TRP A 222 3.84 -6.50 -12.18
C TRP A 222 2.37 -6.34 -11.75
N ASN A 223 2.18 -5.92 -10.50
CA ASN A 223 0.90 -5.54 -9.92
C ASN A 223 0.97 -4.04 -9.59
N ARG A 224 0.06 -3.24 -10.12
CA ARG A 224 -0.01 -1.82 -9.77
C ARG A 224 -0.89 -1.63 -8.55
N VAL A 225 -0.34 -0.91 -7.57
CA VAL A 225 -1.03 -0.45 -6.38
C VAL A 225 -1.18 1.06 -6.46
N THR A 226 -2.39 1.56 -6.24
CA THR A 226 -2.66 3.00 -6.09
C THR A 226 -3.51 3.18 -4.84
N MET A 227 -2.97 3.85 -3.83
CA MET A 227 -3.61 4.07 -2.54
C MET A 227 -3.86 5.55 -2.32
N LEU A 228 -5.08 5.90 -1.94
CA LEU A 228 -5.48 7.22 -1.47
C LEU A 228 -5.70 7.18 0.03
N VAL A 229 -5.23 8.21 0.73
CA VAL A 229 -5.64 8.54 2.10
C VAL A 229 -6.12 9.99 2.12
N ARG A 230 -7.28 10.21 2.75
CA ARG A 230 -7.82 11.53 3.07
C ARG A 230 -8.08 11.60 4.56
N LEU A 231 -7.52 12.61 5.23
CA LEU A 231 -7.73 12.80 6.66
C LEU A 231 -9.15 13.26 6.93
N ASN A 232 -9.66 12.86 8.09
CA ASN A 232 -10.95 13.33 8.56
C ASN A 232 -10.94 14.84 8.88
N ASN A 233 -12.06 15.50 8.60
CA ASN A 233 -12.33 16.88 8.92
C ASN A 233 -13.85 17.10 9.06
N PRO A 234 -14.35 17.60 10.22
CA PRO A 234 -13.61 18.06 11.40
C PRO A 234 -12.90 16.93 12.18
N LEU A 235 -12.10 17.31 13.17
CA LEU A 235 -11.20 16.40 13.90
C LEU A 235 -11.94 15.31 14.71
N ASP A 236 -13.15 15.60 15.14
CA ASP A 236 -14.01 14.73 15.97
C ASP A 236 -14.94 13.84 15.14
N THR A 237 -14.83 13.87 13.82
CA THR A 237 -15.72 13.15 12.91
C THR A 237 -14.98 12.05 12.17
N ALA A 238 -15.52 10.83 12.18
CA ALA A 238 -14.96 9.70 11.45
C ALA A 238 -15.44 9.74 9.99
N ASN A 239 -14.90 10.65 9.18
CA ASN A 239 -15.17 10.83 7.75
C ASN A 239 -13.89 10.85 6.89
N GLY A 240 -12.79 10.39 7.45
CA GLY A 240 -11.57 10.14 6.69
C GLY A 240 -11.73 8.93 5.78
N GLN A 241 -10.95 8.88 4.70
CA GLN A 241 -11.10 7.88 3.65
C GLN A 241 -9.77 7.17 3.37
N VAL A 242 -9.86 5.87 3.13
CA VAL A 242 -8.84 5.10 2.41
C VAL A 242 -9.48 4.46 1.18
N ALA A 243 -8.86 4.63 0.03
CA ALA A 243 -9.22 3.88 -1.17
C ALA A 243 -7.97 3.21 -1.77
N LEU A 244 -8.14 2.00 -2.30
CA LEU A 244 -7.07 1.26 -2.95
C LEU A 244 -7.56 0.73 -4.29
N TYR A 245 -6.74 0.97 -5.30
CA TYR A 245 -6.94 0.44 -6.65
C TYR A 245 -5.83 -0.57 -6.94
N HIS A 246 -6.22 -1.77 -7.32
CA HIS A 246 -5.32 -2.81 -7.79
C HIS A 246 -5.45 -2.95 -9.30
N ASN A 247 -4.33 -2.81 -10.02
CA ASN A 247 -4.31 -2.82 -11.48
C ASN A 247 -5.34 -1.86 -12.11
N ASN A 248 -5.46 -0.65 -11.52
CA ASN A 248 -6.38 0.42 -11.93
C ASN A 248 -7.88 0.16 -11.67
N VAL A 249 -8.23 -0.91 -10.98
CA VAL A 249 -9.60 -1.22 -10.57
C VAL A 249 -9.74 -0.95 -9.07
N GLU A 250 -10.77 -0.21 -8.67
CA GLU A 250 -11.07 0.04 -7.26
C GLU A 250 -11.38 -1.29 -6.56
N ALA A 251 -10.60 -1.60 -5.53
CA ALA A 251 -10.72 -2.83 -4.74
C ALA A 251 -11.19 -2.56 -3.30
N ILE A 252 -10.81 -1.40 -2.74
CA ILE A 252 -11.16 -0.98 -1.38
C ILE A 252 -11.54 0.48 -1.41
N ASN A 253 -12.64 0.82 -0.69
CA ASN A 253 -13.06 2.21 -0.49
C ASN A 253 -13.85 2.31 0.82
N GLN A 254 -13.23 2.87 1.86
CA GLN A 254 -13.82 3.07 3.18
C GLN A 254 -13.67 4.54 3.58
N ASP A 255 -14.77 5.20 3.89
CA ASP A 255 -14.87 6.65 4.16
C ASP A 255 -15.36 6.99 5.57
N ILE A 256 -15.24 6.04 6.50
CA ILE A 256 -15.68 6.15 7.89
C ILE A 256 -14.51 6.12 8.88
N LEU A 257 -13.33 6.55 8.46
CA LEU A 257 -12.11 6.45 9.25
C LEU A 257 -11.87 7.75 10.05
N GLN A 258 -11.28 7.60 11.24
CA GLN A 258 -10.80 8.73 12.03
C GLN A 258 -9.27 8.63 12.18
N TYR A 259 -8.54 9.31 11.31
CA TYR A 259 -7.08 9.31 11.32
C TYR A 259 -6.50 10.16 12.45
N ARG A 260 -7.23 11.21 12.85
CA ARG A 260 -6.71 12.22 13.79
C ARG A 260 -7.81 12.85 14.66
N ASN A 261 -7.37 13.38 15.80
CA ASN A 261 -8.12 14.29 16.66
C ASN A 261 -7.32 15.57 16.96
N SER A 262 -6.18 15.76 16.28
CA SER A 262 -5.29 16.93 16.37
C SER A 262 -4.82 17.35 14.97
N ASP A 263 -4.65 18.66 14.76
CA ASP A 263 -4.07 19.24 13.54
C ASP A 263 -2.56 19.00 13.42
N ASP A 264 -1.91 18.47 14.46
CA ASP A 264 -0.51 18.03 14.39
C ASP A 264 -0.34 16.79 13.55
N VAL A 265 -1.40 15.99 13.38
CA VAL A 265 -1.41 14.84 12.48
C VAL A 265 -1.81 15.28 11.07
N TYR A 266 -0.87 15.24 10.17
CA TYR A 266 -0.98 15.51 8.74
C TYR A 266 -0.25 14.44 7.95
N ILE A 267 -0.46 14.37 6.63
CA ILE A 267 0.23 13.38 5.80
C ILE A 267 1.64 13.87 5.53
N SER A 268 2.65 13.08 5.92
CA SER A 268 4.06 13.44 5.83
C SER A 268 4.81 12.75 4.69
N GLY A 269 4.29 11.66 4.12
CA GLY A 269 4.95 11.03 2.99
C GLY A 269 4.67 9.56 2.76
N PHE A 270 5.56 8.98 1.97
CA PHE A 270 5.55 7.58 1.57
C PHE A 270 6.29 6.72 2.60
N PHE A 271 5.62 5.71 3.10
CA PHE A 271 6.20 4.75 4.02
C PHE A 271 6.55 3.47 3.26
N PHE A 272 7.82 3.35 2.88
CA PHE A 272 8.33 2.10 2.36
C PHE A 272 8.50 1.13 3.53
N SER A 273 7.58 0.21 3.66
CA SER A 273 7.56 -0.78 4.72
C SER A 273 7.33 -2.14 4.08
N ASP A 274 8.31 -2.55 3.28
CA ASP A 274 8.36 -3.89 2.70
C ASP A 274 9.16 -4.78 3.64
N ILE A 275 8.52 -5.03 4.79
CA ILE A 275 9.12 -5.84 5.82
C ILE A 275 8.49 -7.23 5.74
N ARG A 276 9.32 -8.21 5.55
CA ARG A 276 9.17 -9.60 5.97
C ARG A 276 7.74 -10.08 6.11
N PHE A 277 7.54 -11.28 5.91
CA PHE A 277 6.38 -12.02 6.35
C PHE A 277 6.01 -11.57 7.78
N ALA A 278 4.96 -10.75 7.89
CA ALA A 278 4.67 -9.95 9.07
C ALA A 278 3.93 -10.77 10.12
N GLY A 279 4.66 -11.50 10.93
CA GLY A 279 4.10 -12.28 12.03
C GLY A 279 5.09 -12.45 13.19
N GLY A 280 4.58 -12.80 14.37
CA GLY A 280 5.34 -12.88 15.60
C GLY A 280 6.05 -14.22 15.85
N ASP A 281 5.99 -15.19 14.94
CA ASP A 281 6.60 -16.51 15.14
C ASP A 281 7.10 -17.14 13.84
N SER A 282 7.90 -18.21 13.96
CA SER A 282 8.54 -18.90 12.85
C SER A 282 7.60 -19.53 11.81
N SER A 283 6.29 -19.62 12.10
CA SER A 283 5.31 -20.11 11.12
C SER A 283 5.04 -19.10 9.99
N TYR A 284 5.56 -17.87 10.12
CA TYR A 284 5.58 -16.85 9.09
C TYR A 284 6.87 -16.88 8.26
N ALA A 285 7.85 -17.71 8.61
CA ALA A 285 9.15 -17.73 7.95
C ALA A 285 9.04 -18.18 6.50
N THR A 286 9.73 -17.45 5.59
CA THR A 286 9.83 -17.90 4.20
C THR A 286 10.65 -19.19 4.11
N PRO A 287 10.18 -20.22 3.39
CA PRO A 287 10.91 -21.50 3.27
C PRO A 287 12.16 -21.41 2.41
N THR A 288 12.22 -20.44 1.51
CA THR A 288 13.32 -20.19 0.58
C THR A 288 13.65 -18.71 0.55
N GLU A 289 14.81 -18.31 0.01
CA GLU A 289 15.05 -16.92 -0.34
C GLU A 289 14.14 -16.54 -1.50
N VAL A 290 13.43 -15.39 -1.36
CA VAL A 290 12.54 -14.85 -2.37
C VAL A 290 12.65 -13.33 -2.40
N HIS A 291 12.10 -12.70 -3.46
CA HIS A 291 12.24 -11.27 -3.68
C HIS A 291 10.90 -10.61 -4.04
N SER A 292 10.78 -9.35 -3.64
CA SER A 292 9.88 -8.38 -4.24
C SER A 292 10.66 -7.33 -5.03
N TYR A 293 9.98 -6.69 -5.98
CA TYR A 293 10.57 -5.70 -6.87
C TYR A 293 9.65 -4.51 -6.98
N PHE A 294 10.21 -3.28 -6.99
CA PHE A 294 9.44 -2.05 -7.04
C PHE A 294 9.91 -1.15 -8.17
N ARG A 295 8.96 -0.41 -8.78
CA ARG A 295 9.22 0.63 -9.77
C ARG A 295 8.07 1.64 -9.84
N ASN A 296 8.27 2.74 -10.57
CA ASN A 296 7.25 3.73 -10.91
C ASN A 296 6.52 4.29 -9.65
N ILE A 297 7.30 4.75 -8.66
CA ILE A 297 6.75 5.32 -7.43
C ILE A 297 6.44 6.80 -7.66
N GLU A 298 5.16 7.15 -7.62
CA GLU A 298 4.67 8.52 -7.79
C GLU A 298 3.68 8.88 -6.68
N MET A 299 3.61 10.16 -6.35
CA MET A 299 2.72 10.69 -5.31
C MET A 299 2.01 11.93 -5.80
N TRP A 300 0.75 12.10 -5.38
CA TRP A 300 -0.05 13.32 -5.54
C TRP A 300 -0.59 13.75 -4.18
N GLY A 301 -0.64 15.05 -3.94
CA GLY A 301 -1.08 15.62 -2.66
C GLY A 301 -1.97 16.83 -2.82
N SER A 302 -2.78 17.09 -1.77
CA SER A 302 -3.58 18.30 -1.63
C SER A 302 -3.55 18.77 -0.17
N THR A 303 -3.40 20.09 0.01
CA THR A 303 -3.46 20.76 1.32
C THR A 303 -4.90 21.10 1.72
N LYS A 304 -5.87 20.90 0.83
CA LYS A 304 -7.29 21.12 1.12
C LYS A 304 -7.85 19.93 1.88
N ALA A 305 -8.60 20.21 2.93
CA ALA A 305 -9.42 19.21 3.62
C ALA A 305 -10.50 18.64 2.68
N ALA A 306 -10.96 17.44 2.99
CA ALA A 306 -12.01 16.74 2.24
C ALA A 306 -13.35 17.46 2.33
#